data_4432fde80186bfc25ebba715543163c1
#
_entry.id   4432fde80186bfc25ebba715543163c1
#
_cell.length_a   1.000
_cell.length_b   1.000
_cell.length_c   1.000
_cell.angle_alpha   90.00
_cell.angle_beta   90.00
_cell.angle_gamma   90.00
#
_symmetry.space_group_name_H-M   'P 1'
#
loop_
_entity.id
_entity.type
_entity.pdbx_description
1 polymer ?
#
loop_
_entity_poly.entity_id
_entity_poly.type
_entity_poly.pdbx_seq_one_letter_code
_entity_poly.pdbx_strand_id
1 'polypeptide(L)'
;MRRCAISITSNIAEGFSRKSYKEKIQFYSMALGSTTELQNQLLVSKDVEYITTEKFELLAQLTVEVHKLINGLIKGARKYI
;
A
#
# COMPACT_ATOMS: atom_id res chain seq x y z
N MET A 1 11.60 3.63 -3.89
CA MET A 1 10.83 2.47 -3.36
C MET A 1 10.80 2.43 -1.84
N ARG A 2 11.91 2.71 -1.19
CA ARG A 2 11.97 2.70 0.28
C ARG A 2 10.98 3.67 0.93
N ARG A 3 10.83 4.88 0.38
CA ARG A 3 9.87 5.87 0.90
C ARG A 3 8.43 5.38 0.82
N CYS A 4 8.07 4.73 -0.27
CA CYS A 4 6.72 4.19 -0.44
C CYS A 4 6.44 3.09 0.56
N ALA A 5 7.40 2.19 0.79
CA ALA A 5 7.25 1.11 1.75
C ALA A 5 7.07 1.66 3.17
N ILE A 6 7.87 2.64 3.57
CA ILE A 6 7.75 3.29 4.87
C ILE A 6 6.40 4.01 5.00
N SER A 7 5.96 4.71 3.94
CA SER A 7 4.67 5.40 3.93
C SER A 7 3.50 4.43 4.10
N ILE A 8 3.55 3.27 3.43
CA ILE A 8 2.52 2.25 3.57
C ILE A 8 2.38 1.80 5.02
N THR A 9 3.49 1.39 5.64
CA THR A 9 3.47 0.89 7.01
C THR A 9 3.11 1.96 8.03
N SER A 10 3.65 3.17 7.86
CA SER A 10 3.36 4.29 8.75
C SER A 10 1.89 4.68 8.71
N ASN A 11 1.28 4.72 7.53
CA ASN A 11 -0.12 5.09 7.39
C ASN A 11 -1.05 4.00 7.91
N ILE A 12 -0.70 2.73 7.76
CA ILE A 12 -1.48 1.64 8.35
C ILE A 12 -1.43 1.74 9.88
N ALA A 13 -0.25 1.95 10.45
CA ALA A 13 -0.07 2.09 11.90
C ALA A 13 -0.85 3.29 12.44
N GLU A 14 -0.78 4.44 11.77
CA GLU A 14 -1.56 5.62 12.14
C GLU A 14 -3.06 5.34 12.09
N GLY A 15 -3.53 4.67 11.04
CA GLY A 15 -4.93 4.30 10.92
C GLY A 15 -5.40 3.43 12.08
N PHE A 16 -4.59 2.46 12.49
CA PHE A 16 -4.91 1.61 13.65
C PHE A 16 -4.99 2.41 14.94
N SER A 17 -4.16 3.45 15.09
CA SER A 17 -4.12 4.25 16.32
C SER A 17 -5.27 5.24 16.44
N ARG A 18 -5.95 5.56 15.33
CA ARG A 18 -7.04 6.54 15.34
C ARG A 18 -8.33 5.94 15.93
N LYS A 19 -9.07 6.73 16.68
CA LYS A 19 -10.33 6.30 17.28
C LYS A 19 -11.50 6.44 16.32
N SER A 20 -11.45 7.45 15.45
CA SER A 20 -12.50 7.70 14.47
C SER A 20 -12.32 6.79 13.26
N TYR A 21 -13.37 6.10 12.83
CA TYR A 21 -13.33 5.28 11.62
C TYR A 21 -13.13 6.13 10.36
N LYS A 22 -13.64 7.37 10.37
CA LYS A 22 -13.42 8.30 9.28
C LYS A 22 -11.93 8.64 9.12
N GLU A 23 -11.23 8.88 10.23
CA GLU A 23 -9.79 9.12 10.22
C GLU A 23 -9.02 7.87 9.80
N LYS A 24 -9.43 6.69 10.27
CA LYS A 24 -8.82 5.43 9.85
C LYS A 24 -8.84 5.28 8.33
N ILE A 25 -9.97 5.56 7.71
CA ILE A 25 -10.11 5.48 6.26
C ILE A 25 -9.17 6.45 5.56
N GLN A 26 -9.00 7.67 6.08
CA GLN A 26 -8.07 8.63 5.52
C GLN A 26 -6.64 8.09 5.49
N PHE A 27 -6.16 7.52 6.60
CA PHE A 27 -4.82 6.95 6.65
C PHE A 27 -4.67 5.71 5.79
N TYR A 28 -5.67 4.83 5.78
CA TYR A 28 -5.64 3.66 4.89
C TYR A 28 -5.65 4.06 3.42
N SER A 29 -6.37 5.11 3.06
CA SER A 29 -6.39 5.63 1.68
C SER A 29 -5.02 6.18 1.27
N MET A 30 -4.31 6.82 2.20
CA MET A 30 -2.94 7.28 1.96
C MET A 30 -1.99 6.10 1.76
N ALA A 31 -2.15 5.03 2.55
CA ALA A 31 -1.37 3.80 2.37
C ALA A 31 -1.66 3.16 1.01
N LEU A 32 -2.90 3.19 0.56
CA LEU A 32 -3.31 2.66 -0.74
C LEU A 32 -2.62 3.42 -1.88
N GLY A 33 -2.60 4.76 -1.80
CA GLY A 33 -1.90 5.60 -2.76
C GLY A 33 -0.41 5.29 -2.83
N SER A 34 0.22 5.09 -1.68
CA SER A 34 1.64 4.73 -1.60
C SER A 34 1.90 3.35 -2.21
N THR A 35 0.96 2.40 -2.05
CA THR A 35 1.07 1.08 -2.66
C THR A 35 1.02 1.17 -4.18
N THR A 36 0.11 1.98 -4.72
CA THR A 36 0.01 2.21 -6.16
C THR A 36 1.30 2.84 -6.71
N GLU A 37 1.84 3.83 -6.00
CA GLU A 37 3.11 4.45 -6.39
C GLU A 37 4.25 3.44 -6.40
N LEU A 38 4.31 2.56 -5.40
CA LEU A 38 5.31 1.50 -5.34
C LEU A 38 5.19 0.55 -6.54
N GLN A 39 3.97 0.18 -6.93
CA GLN A 39 3.74 -0.66 -8.11
C GLN A 39 4.26 -0.01 -9.38
N ASN A 40 4.04 1.30 -9.53
CA ASN A 40 4.55 2.04 -10.68
C ASN A 40 6.07 2.10 -10.68
N GLN A 41 6.71 2.30 -9.53
CA GLN A 41 8.15 2.31 -9.41
C GLN A 41 8.77 0.95 -9.74
N LEU A 42 8.09 -0.14 -9.37
CA LEU A 42 8.53 -1.50 -9.73
C LEU A 42 8.47 -1.73 -11.24
N LEU A 43 7.43 -1.25 -11.91
CA LEU A 43 7.31 -1.35 -13.36
C LEU A 43 8.45 -0.61 -14.06
N VAL A 44 8.73 0.61 -13.63
CA VAL A 44 9.84 1.40 -14.19
C VAL A 44 11.17 0.68 -13.96
N SER A 45 11.39 0.15 -12.76
CA SER A 45 12.63 -0.57 -12.42
C SER A 45 12.82 -1.80 -13.29
N LYS A 46 11.74 -2.51 -13.62
CA LYS A 46 11.78 -3.65 -14.54
C LYS A 46 12.11 -3.18 -15.96
N ASP A 47 11.44 -2.13 -16.44
CA ASP A 47 11.60 -1.64 -17.81
C ASP A 47 13.02 -1.14 -18.09
N VAL A 48 13.67 -0.53 -17.11
CA VAL A 48 15.07 -0.09 -17.23
C VAL A 48 16.07 -1.17 -16.79
N GLU A 49 15.59 -2.38 -16.58
CA GLU A 49 16.41 -3.53 -16.19
C GLU A 49 17.18 -3.33 -14.88
N TYR A 50 16.65 -2.49 -13.99
CA TYR A 50 17.25 -2.28 -12.69
C TYR A 50 17.05 -3.48 -11.76
N ILE A 51 15.94 -4.21 -11.93
CA ILE A 51 15.65 -5.44 -11.20
C ILE A 51 15.37 -6.58 -12.20
N THR A 52 15.59 -7.81 -11.77
CA THR A 52 15.28 -8.98 -12.59
C THR A 52 13.77 -9.17 -12.71
N THR A 53 13.34 -9.88 -13.76
CA THR A 53 11.93 -10.24 -13.94
C THR A 53 11.42 -11.06 -12.77
N GLU A 54 12.23 -11.98 -12.24
CA GLU A 54 11.85 -12.80 -11.11
C GLU A 54 11.60 -11.97 -9.85
N LYS A 55 12.47 -11.02 -9.55
CA LYS A 55 12.29 -10.11 -8.41
C LYS A 55 11.10 -9.21 -8.61
N PHE A 56 10.90 -8.72 -9.85
CA PHE A 56 9.72 -7.91 -10.17
C PHE A 56 8.43 -8.68 -9.87
N GLU A 57 8.32 -9.91 -10.35
CA GLU A 57 7.11 -10.71 -10.15
C GLU A 57 6.83 -10.97 -8.68
N LEU A 58 7.86 -11.28 -7.90
CA LEU A 58 7.73 -11.49 -6.46
C LEU A 58 7.24 -10.24 -5.76
N LEU A 59 7.89 -9.09 -6.01
CA LEU A 59 7.55 -7.83 -5.37
C LEU A 59 6.18 -7.32 -5.82
N ALA A 60 5.86 -7.48 -7.10
CA ALA A 60 4.54 -7.10 -7.64
C ALA A 60 3.43 -7.92 -6.96
N GLN A 61 3.63 -9.22 -6.77
CA GLN A 61 2.66 -10.06 -6.08
C GLN A 61 2.45 -9.60 -4.63
N LEU A 62 3.52 -9.25 -3.93
CA LEU A 62 3.43 -8.73 -2.57
C LEU A 62 2.63 -7.42 -2.52
N THR A 63 2.82 -6.52 -3.48
CA THR A 63 2.05 -5.27 -3.53
C THR A 63 0.57 -5.51 -3.80
N VAL A 64 0.23 -6.53 -4.61
CA VAL A 64 -1.16 -6.92 -4.85
C VAL A 64 -1.81 -7.39 -3.53
N GLU A 65 -1.11 -8.20 -2.76
CA GLU A 65 -1.60 -8.68 -1.47
C GLU A 65 -1.79 -7.53 -0.48
N VAL A 66 -0.84 -6.60 -0.40
CA VAL A 66 -0.94 -5.41 0.45
C VAL A 66 -2.12 -4.55 0.02
N HIS A 67 -2.31 -4.35 -1.28
CA HIS A 67 -3.44 -3.60 -1.84
C HIS A 67 -4.78 -4.19 -1.39
N LYS A 68 -4.92 -5.51 -1.49
CA LYS A 68 -6.12 -6.22 -1.05
C LYS A 68 -6.36 -6.07 0.45
N LEU A 69 -5.30 -6.17 1.24
CA LEU A 69 -5.37 -6.00 2.68
C LEU A 69 -5.87 -4.60 3.05
N ILE A 70 -5.30 -3.57 2.44
CA ILE A 70 -5.69 -2.19 2.70
C ILE A 70 -7.16 -1.95 2.30
N ASN A 71 -7.57 -2.45 1.14
CA ASN A 71 -8.97 -2.36 0.72
C ASN A 71 -9.91 -3.05 1.71
N GLY A 72 -9.49 -4.18 2.27
CA GLY A 72 -10.23 -4.86 3.31
C GLY A 72 -10.38 -4.02 4.58
N LEU A 73 -9.30 -3.34 4.98
CA LEU A 73 -9.33 -2.44 6.13
C LEU A 73 -10.29 -1.26 5.91
N ILE A 74 -10.26 -0.66 4.72
CA ILE A 74 -11.15 0.45 4.36
C ILE A 74 -12.61 -0.03 4.38
N LYS A 75 -12.88 -1.16 3.73
CA LYS A 75 -14.22 -1.74 3.68
C LYS A 75 -14.76 -2.04 5.07
N GLY A 76 -13.92 -2.62 5.93
CA GLY A 76 -14.29 -2.89 7.31
C GLY A 76 -14.61 -1.63 8.10
N ALA A 77 -13.79 -0.59 7.95
CA ALA A 77 -14.00 0.69 8.64
C ALA A 77 -15.26 1.40 8.17
N ARG A 78 -15.62 1.30 6.90
CA ARG A 78 -16.82 1.92 6.33
C ARG A 78 -18.12 1.43 6.96
N LYS A 79 -18.12 0.22 7.52
CA LYS A 79 -19.31 -0.33 8.18
C LYS A 79 -19.71 0.46 9.42
N TYR A 80 -18.82 1.25 9.97
CA TYR A 80 -19.02 2.01 11.20
C TYR A 80 -19.20 3.51 11.00
N ILE A 81 -19.35 3.94 9.76
CA ILE A 81 -19.61 5.35 9.44
C ILE A 81 -21.09 5.59 9.21
#